data_492c05cba77f41d1f0be3d104ac9f292
#
_entry.id   492c05cba77f41d1f0be3d104ac9f292
#
_cell.length_a   1.000
_cell.length_b   1.000
_cell.length_c   1.000
_cell.angle_alpha   90.00
_cell.angle_beta   90.00
_cell.angle_gamma   90.00
#
_symmetry.space_group_name_H-M   'P 1'
#
loop_
_entity.id
_entity.type
_entity.pdbx_description
1 polymer ?
#
loop_
_entity_poly.entity_id
_entity_poly.type
_entity_poly.pdbx_seq_one_letter_code
_entity_poly.pdbx_strand_id
1 'polypeptide(L)'
;MENVAVVGASPNQDRYSNKAIRMLTEYKHTPIPVAPKHKEIEGKKVYQALEDIPEKIDTVTLYLGPARQKSIIKDIIKLAPKRIIFNPGTENKNVYDQFKQAGIDVVEACTLVLLKTNQY
;
A
#
# COMPACT_ATOMS: atom_id res chain seq x y z
N MET A 1 8.25 -2.74 13.28
CA MET A 1 8.71 -1.91 12.15
C MET A 1 8.56 -2.64 10.83
N GLU A 2 7.82 -2.06 9.92
CA GLU A 2 7.58 -2.66 8.63
C GLU A 2 7.98 -1.73 7.50
N ASN A 3 8.33 -2.33 6.35
CA ASN A 3 8.40 -1.63 5.08
C ASN A 3 7.02 -1.75 4.41
N VAL A 4 6.38 -0.62 4.17
CA VAL A 4 4.99 -0.56 3.71
C VAL A 4 4.92 0.14 2.37
N ALA A 5 4.55 -0.59 1.31
CA ALA A 5 4.34 0.04 0.00
C ALA A 5 2.97 0.71 0.00
N VAL A 6 2.96 2.02 -0.20
CA VAL A 6 1.73 2.82 -0.27
C VAL A 6 1.40 3.01 -1.75
N VAL A 7 0.50 2.16 -2.26
CA VAL A 7 0.16 2.14 -3.68
C VAL A 7 -0.99 3.08 -3.98
N GLY A 8 -0.79 3.98 -4.92
CA GLY A 8 -1.72 5.08 -5.17
C GLY A 8 -1.39 6.30 -4.31
N ALA A 9 -0.11 6.48 -4.03
CA ALA A 9 0.37 7.61 -3.23
C ALA A 9 0.11 8.95 -3.91
N SER A 10 -0.09 9.98 -3.11
CA SER A 10 -0.38 11.33 -3.59
C SER A 10 0.36 12.38 -2.76
N PRO A 11 0.86 13.44 -3.40
CA PRO A 11 1.43 14.58 -2.68
C PRO A 11 0.37 15.46 -2.01
N ASN A 12 -0.90 15.27 -2.36
CA ASN A 12 -1.99 16.04 -1.77
C ASN A 12 -2.23 15.58 -0.34
N GLN A 13 -2.00 16.48 0.62
CA GLN A 13 -2.08 16.17 2.05
C GLN A 13 -3.50 15.83 2.53
N ASP A 14 -4.52 16.17 1.76
CA ASP A 14 -5.90 15.84 2.10
C ASP A 14 -6.27 14.40 1.71
N ARG A 15 -5.47 13.75 0.89
CA ARG A 15 -5.72 12.37 0.49
C ARG A 15 -5.36 11.38 1.59
N TYR A 16 -6.15 10.32 1.72
CA TYR A 16 -5.89 9.28 2.71
C TYR A 16 -4.54 8.61 2.52
N SER A 17 -4.09 8.43 1.27
CA SER A 17 -2.77 7.84 1.01
C SER A 17 -1.64 8.70 1.57
N ASN A 18 -1.76 10.02 1.47
CA ASN A 18 -0.76 10.92 2.05
C ASN A 18 -0.80 10.88 3.57
N LYS A 19 -2.00 10.91 4.15
CA LYS A 19 -2.17 10.78 5.59
C LYS A 19 -1.56 9.49 6.11
N ALA A 20 -1.69 8.41 5.35
CA ALA A 20 -1.10 7.12 5.71
C ALA A 20 0.43 7.18 5.72
N ILE A 21 1.03 7.83 4.72
CA ILE A 21 2.49 8.00 4.67
C ILE A 21 2.98 8.72 5.93
N ARG A 22 2.33 9.83 6.28
CA ARG A 22 2.72 10.61 7.46
C ARG A 22 2.52 9.82 8.76
N MET A 23 1.39 9.12 8.88
CA MET A 23 1.07 8.36 10.08
C MET A 23 1.95 7.12 10.24
N LEU A 24 2.24 6.41 9.15
CA LEU A 24 3.17 5.28 9.20
C LEU A 24 4.53 5.72 9.71
N THR A 25 5.03 6.86 9.23
CA THR A 25 6.30 7.43 9.69
C THR A 25 6.23 7.74 11.19
N GLU A 26 5.15 8.36 11.63
CA GLU A 26 4.94 8.70 13.03
C GLU A 26 4.96 7.46 13.93
N TYR A 27 4.40 6.35 13.43
CA TYR A 27 4.35 5.08 14.18
C TYR A 27 5.59 4.20 13.94
N LYS A 28 6.65 4.76 13.39
CA LYS A 28 7.96 4.11 13.23
C LYS A 28 8.03 3.05 12.14
N HIS A 29 7.07 3.04 11.22
CA HIS A 29 7.15 2.21 10.02
C HIS A 29 7.84 2.99 8.89
N THR A 30 8.27 2.29 7.86
CA THR A 30 8.90 2.89 6.68
C THR A 30 7.93 2.85 5.51
N PRO A 31 7.20 3.95 5.24
CA PRO A 31 6.35 4.00 4.06
C PRO A 31 7.17 4.21 2.79
N ILE A 32 6.81 3.50 1.74
CA ILE A 32 7.46 3.57 0.43
C ILE A 32 6.38 3.92 -0.58
N PRO A 33 6.32 5.20 -1.03
CA PRO A 33 5.27 5.62 -1.95
C PRO A 33 5.44 5.02 -3.34
N VAL A 34 4.32 4.63 -3.94
CA VAL A 34 4.29 4.13 -5.32
C VAL A 34 3.25 4.93 -6.10
N ALA A 35 3.69 5.62 -7.14
CA ALA A 35 2.83 6.45 -7.98
C ALA A 35 3.50 6.71 -9.33
N PRO A 36 2.71 6.86 -10.43
CA PRO A 36 3.31 6.95 -11.77
C PRO A 36 3.93 8.29 -12.14
N LYS A 37 3.54 9.39 -11.49
CA LYS A 37 3.87 10.74 -11.98
C LYS A 37 4.72 11.58 -11.04
N HIS A 38 5.13 11.06 -9.91
CA HIS A 38 5.83 11.84 -8.90
C HIS A 38 7.17 11.21 -8.58
N LYS A 39 8.15 12.03 -8.24
CA LYS A 39 9.48 11.57 -7.86
C LYS A 39 9.68 11.57 -6.36
N GLU A 40 8.94 12.42 -5.65
CA GLU A 40 9.06 12.57 -4.21
C GLU A 40 7.70 12.93 -3.62
N ILE A 41 7.37 12.31 -2.50
CA ILE A 41 6.16 12.60 -1.72
C ILE A 41 6.56 12.57 -0.25
N GLU A 42 6.27 13.64 0.48
CA GLU A 42 6.59 13.79 1.90
C GLU A 42 8.07 13.50 2.20
N GLY A 43 8.95 13.99 1.33
CA GLY A 43 10.39 13.80 1.49
C GLY A 43 10.89 12.40 1.17
N LYS A 44 10.04 11.53 0.65
CA LYS A 44 10.41 10.14 0.37
C LYS A 44 10.43 9.89 -1.13
N LYS A 45 11.40 9.07 -1.56
CA LYS A 45 11.50 8.68 -2.96
C LYS A 45 10.28 7.89 -3.39
N VAL A 46 9.71 8.24 -4.54
CA VAL A 46 8.55 7.55 -5.13
C VAL A 46 9.02 6.58 -6.19
N TYR A 47 8.51 5.36 -6.16
CA TYR A 47 8.76 4.35 -7.19
C TYR A 47 7.57 4.30 -8.14
N GLN A 48 7.85 4.24 -9.43
CA GLN A 48 6.80 4.15 -10.45
C GLN A 48 6.30 2.72 -10.60
N ALA A 49 7.16 1.75 -10.32
CA ALA A 49 6.81 0.33 -10.40
C ALA A 49 7.22 -0.37 -9.12
N LEU A 50 6.38 -1.32 -8.68
CA LEU A 50 6.66 -2.11 -7.48
C LEU A 50 7.97 -2.89 -7.60
N GLU A 51 8.28 -3.37 -8.80
CA GLU A 51 9.51 -4.15 -9.03
C GLU A 51 10.79 -3.35 -8.83
N ASP A 52 10.71 -2.02 -8.85
CA ASP A 52 11.86 -1.15 -8.67
C ASP A 52 12.22 -0.94 -7.21
N ILE A 53 11.37 -1.36 -6.29
CA ILE A 53 11.61 -1.19 -4.85
C ILE A 53 12.68 -2.19 -4.40
N PRO A 54 13.83 -1.70 -3.88
CA PRO A 54 14.89 -2.62 -3.45
C PRO A 54 14.63 -3.27 -2.10
N GLU A 55 13.82 -2.64 -1.25
CA GLU A 55 13.53 -3.18 0.08
C GLU A 55 12.52 -4.30 0.01
N LYS A 56 12.62 -5.25 0.95
CA LYS A 56 11.58 -6.25 1.13
C LYS A 56 10.34 -5.59 1.71
N ILE A 57 9.19 -5.78 1.06
CA ILE A 57 7.93 -5.18 1.49
C ILE A 57 7.17 -6.16 2.38
N ASP A 58 6.78 -5.70 3.56
CA ASP A 58 6.00 -6.48 4.51
C ASP A 58 4.50 -6.34 4.24
N THR A 59 4.04 -5.13 4.00
CA THR A 59 2.62 -4.82 3.79
C THR A 59 2.46 -3.90 2.58
N VAL A 60 1.44 -4.17 1.78
CA VAL A 60 0.97 -3.24 0.76
C VAL A 60 -0.33 -2.61 1.27
N THR A 61 -0.36 -1.28 1.36
CA THR A 61 -1.60 -0.55 1.65
C THR A 61 -2.08 0.10 0.35
N LEU A 62 -3.26 -0.33 -0.10
CA LEU A 62 -3.76 -0.01 -1.43
C LEU A 62 -4.76 1.13 -1.39
N TYR A 63 -4.54 2.12 -2.26
CA TYR A 63 -5.39 3.31 -2.39
C TYR A 63 -5.89 3.53 -3.82
N LEU A 64 -5.87 2.48 -4.64
CA LEU A 64 -6.45 2.52 -5.99
C LEU A 64 -7.77 1.78 -6.00
N GLY A 65 -8.79 2.37 -6.64
CA GLY A 65 -10.08 1.70 -6.81
C GLY A 65 -9.95 0.46 -7.72
N PRO A 66 -10.95 -0.45 -7.70
CA PRO A 66 -10.88 -1.71 -8.43
C PRO A 66 -10.54 -1.57 -9.91
N ALA A 67 -11.11 -0.56 -10.57
CA ALA A 67 -10.87 -0.34 -12.01
C ALA A 67 -9.40 -0.03 -12.32
N ARG A 68 -8.67 0.50 -11.35
CA ARG A 68 -7.26 0.90 -11.51
C ARG A 68 -6.28 -0.14 -10.99
N GLN A 69 -6.77 -1.27 -10.50
CA GLN A 69 -5.93 -2.30 -9.89
C GLN A 69 -5.43 -3.35 -10.88
N LYS A 70 -6.06 -3.48 -12.05
CA LYS A 70 -5.76 -4.55 -12.99
C LYS A 70 -4.28 -4.67 -13.33
N SER A 71 -3.63 -3.54 -13.55
CA SER A 71 -2.23 -3.55 -13.98
C SER A 71 -1.24 -3.90 -12.88
N ILE A 72 -1.67 -3.87 -11.61
CA ILE A 72 -0.74 -4.04 -10.49
C ILE A 72 -0.95 -5.31 -9.67
N ILE A 73 -2.05 -6.03 -9.89
CA ILE A 73 -2.35 -7.25 -9.10
C ILE A 73 -1.20 -8.26 -9.20
N LYS A 74 -0.76 -8.55 -10.41
CA LYS A 74 0.33 -9.50 -10.64
C LYS A 74 1.64 -9.02 -10.02
N ASP A 75 1.88 -7.71 -10.09
CA ASP A 75 3.10 -7.12 -9.55
C ASP A 75 3.13 -7.22 -8.02
N ILE A 76 1.98 -7.02 -7.37
CA ILE A 76 1.88 -7.18 -5.93
C ILE A 76 2.12 -8.63 -5.53
N ILE A 77 1.52 -9.58 -6.26
CA ILE A 77 1.72 -11.00 -5.98
C ILE A 77 3.19 -11.38 -6.14
N LYS A 78 3.84 -10.87 -7.17
CA LYS A 78 5.26 -11.11 -7.43
C LYS A 78 6.14 -10.52 -6.34
N LEU A 79 5.74 -9.37 -5.80
CA LEU A 79 6.43 -8.73 -4.69
C LEU A 79 6.37 -9.57 -3.42
N ALA A 80 5.34 -10.38 -3.27
CA ALA A 80 5.14 -11.31 -2.16
C ALA A 80 5.18 -10.66 -0.78
N PRO A 81 4.39 -9.61 -0.54
CA PRO A 81 4.28 -9.06 0.81
C PRO A 81 3.59 -10.07 1.74
N LYS A 82 3.70 -9.88 3.03
CA LYS A 82 2.99 -10.73 4.00
C LYS A 82 1.49 -10.50 3.96
N ARG A 83 1.08 -9.24 3.70
CA ARG A 83 -0.34 -8.89 3.63
C ARG A 83 -0.59 -7.72 2.68
N ILE A 84 -1.83 -7.62 2.24
CA ILE A 84 -2.33 -6.47 1.51
C ILE A 84 -3.55 -5.91 2.24
N ILE A 85 -3.58 -4.60 2.43
CA ILE A 85 -4.71 -3.90 3.05
C ILE A 85 -5.49 -3.21 1.94
N PHE A 86 -6.75 -3.61 1.77
CA PHE A 86 -7.70 -2.92 0.90
C PHE A 86 -8.40 -1.85 1.73
N ASN A 87 -7.95 -0.61 1.59
CA ASN A 87 -8.54 0.51 2.30
C ASN A 87 -9.96 0.80 1.78
N PRO A 88 -10.80 1.52 2.53
CA PRO A 88 -12.17 1.83 2.09
C PRO A 88 -12.20 2.42 0.67
N GLY A 89 -13.04 1.86 -0.18
CA GLY A 89 -13.16 2.26 -1.58
C GLY A 89 -12.28 1.47 -2.55
N THR A 90 -11.39 0.61 -2.05
CA THR A 90 -10.51 -0.21 -2.90
C THR A 90 -10.91 -1.67 -2.93
N GLU A 91 -11.92 -2.07 -2.17
CA GLU A 91 -12.33 -3.46 -2.05
C GLU A 91 -12.59 -4.07 -3.43
N ASN A 92 -12.04 -5.25 -3.65
CA ASN A 92 -12.14 -5.95 -4.93
C ASN A 92 -12.17 -7.45 -4.70
N LYS A 93 -13.31 -7.95 -4.29
CA LYS A 93 -13.48 -9.35 -3.87
C LYS A 93 -13.09 -10.36 -4.95
N ASN A 94 -13.15 -9.95 -6.21
CA ASN A 94 -12.80 -10.83 -7.32
C ASN A 94 -11.35 -11.24 -7.35
N VAL A 95 -10.47 -10.50 -6.68
CA VAL A 95 -9.02 -10.79 -6.68
C VAL A 95 -8.50 -11.34 -5.37
N TYR A 96 -9.33 -11.42 -4.34
CA TYR A 96 -8.87 -11.85 -3.02
C TYR A 96 -8.32 -13.28 -3.02
N ASP A 97 -8.95 -14.19 -3.74
CA ASP A 97 -8.48 -15.57 -3.80
C ASP A 97 -7.10 -15.69 -4.43
N GLN A 98 -6.79 -14.85 -5.40
CA GLN A 98 -5.47 -14.83 -6.03
C GLN A 98 -4.38 -14.52 -5.00
N PHE A 99 -4.64 -13.54 -4.14
CA PHE A 99 -3.71 -13.18 -3.08
C PHE A 99 -3.58 -14.29 -2.03
N LYS A 100 -4.71 -14.86 -1.62
CA LYS A 100 -4.70 -15.94 -0.62
C LYS A 100 -3.95 -17.16 -1.13
N GLN A 101 -4.15 -17.53 -2.39
CA GLN A 101 -3.44 -18.67 -3.00
C GLN A 101 -1.93 -18.41 -3.09
N ALA A 102 -1.52 -17.16 -3.17
CA ALA A 102 -0.12 -16.77 -3.16
C ALA A 102 0.47 -16.66 -1.76
N GLY A 103 -0.31 -16.96 -0.71
CA GLY A 103 0.14 -16.89 0.67
C GLY A 103 0.14 -15.49 1.26
N ILE A 104 -0.62 -14.56 0.66
CA ILE A 104 -0.69 -13.16 1.10
C ILE A 104 -2.00 -12.96 1.86
N ASP A 105 -1.92 -12.46 3.08
CA ASP A 105 -3.11 -12.15 3.88
C ASP A 105 -3.85 -10.97 3.28
N VAL A 106 -5.17 -11.10 3.14
CA VAL A 106 -6.04 -10.04 2.64
C VAL A 106 -6.78 -9.41 3.82
N VAL A 107 -6.65 -8.10 3.97
CA VAL A 107 -7.28 -7.35 5.04
C VAL A 107 -8.11 -6.22 4.44
N GLU A 108 -9.41 -6.18 4.75
CA GLU A 108 -10.28 -5.05 4.42
C GLU A 108 -10.34 -4.15 5.64
N ALA A 109 -9.63 -3.02 5.61
CA ALA A 109 -9.57 -2.11 6.75
C ALA A 109 -9.03 -0.76 6.32
N CYS A 110 -9.16 0.22 7.21
CA CYS A 110 -8.55 1.53 7.03
C CYS A 110 -7.21 1.54 7.77
N THR A 111 -6.13 1.73 7.04
CA THR A 111 -4.77 1.75 7.61
C THR A 111 -4.65 2.79 8.73
N LEU A 112 -5.26 3.97 8.56
CA LEU A 112 -5.21 5.01 9.59
C LEU A 112 -5.86 4.54 10.89
N VAL A 113 -7.00 3.85 10.78
CA VAL A 113 -7.71 3.33 11.95
C VAL A 113 -6.90 2.21 12.62
N LEU A 114 -6.31 1.32 11.83
CA LEU A 114 -5.46 0.26 12.38
C LEU A 114 -4.31 0.84 13.20
N LEU A 115 -3.67 1.89 12.69
CA LEU A 115 -2.55 2.53 13.39
C LEU A 115 -3.04 3.20 14.68
N LYS A 116 -4.11 3.97 14.60
CA LYS A 116 -4.64 4.71 15.76
C LYS A 116 -5.15 3.79 16.87
N THR A 117 -5.64 2.62 16.51
CA THR A 117 -6.20 1.67 17.48
C THR A 117 -5.24 0.58 17.88
N ASN A 118 -3.98 0.71 17.49
CA ASN A 118 -2.91 -0.25 17.84
C ASN A 118 -3.20 -1.66 17.30
N GLN A 119 -3.87 -1.74 16.15
CA GLN A 119 -4.23 -3.02 15.52
C GLN A 119 -3.49 -3.26 14.20
N TYR A 120 -2.61 -2.36 13.85
CA TYR A 120 -1.86 -2.45 12.59
C TYR A 120 -0.91 -3.66 12.51
#